data_d9e0e285c8de47fa758f5139a0ecad32
#
_entry.id   d9e0e285c8de47fa758f5139a0ecad32
#
_cell.length_a   1.000
_cell.length_b   1.000
_cell.length_c   1.000
_cell.angle_alpha   90.00
_cell.angle_beta   90.00
_cell.angle_gamma   90.00
#
_symmetry.space_group_name_H-M   'P 1'
#
loop_
_entity.id
_entity.type
_entity.pdbx_description
1 polymer ?
#
loop_
_entity_poly.entity_id
_entity_poly.type
_entity_poly.pdbx_seq_one_letter_code
_entity_poly.pdbx_strand_id
1 'polypeptide(L)'
;LLFSLPLPGAAQMIVPAVTETAVISPQNAAATISDVQIVGNHSISNKAIRAELDTRAGERLDSFKLQRDVRNLTKLPKVFDVKVKTQPSAEPDSIVVIFEIIEFPKLEYLYFIGNEKISSRILTKKSELTVNDPLNIMAVEDAHRKLLTFYREKGFNKAQIEIKEGTKRSDRGAVFVVSEGPQQRIWSVNFVGNTIVTGSRLKTQIESKPSMIKYLSAFAGGYVDRRTIDE
;
A
#
# COMPACT_ATOMS: atom_id res chain seq x y z
N LEU A 1 6.31 45.80 17.64
CA LEU A 1 5.32 44.72 17.41
C LEU A 1 5.80 43.89 16.23
N LEU A 2 6.53 42.79 16.55
CA LEU A 2 6.98 41.80 15.56
C LEU A 2 5.91 40.71 15.48
N PHE A 3 5.23 40.59 14.33
CA PHE A 3 4.36 39.48 14.01
C PHE A 3 5.22 38.30 13.54
N SER A 4 5.23 37.26 14.34
CA SER A 4 5.80 35.95 13.97
C SER A 4 4.75 35.18 13.18
N LEU A 5 5.04 34.88 11.92
CA LEU A 5 4.26 33.94 11.08
C LEU A 5 4.59 32.51 11.49
N PRO A 6 3.61 31.62 11.65
CA PRO A 6 3.89 30.20 11.88
C PRO A 6 4.37 29.54 10.60
N LEU A 7 5.43 28.74 10.71
CA LEU A 7 5.94 27.86 9.66
C LEU A 7 4.91 26.77 9.30
N PRO A 8 4.81 26.35 8.02
CA PRO A 8 3.92 25.26 7.63
C PRO A 8 4.39 23.96 8.26
N GLY A 9 3.44 23.28 8.90
CA GLY A 9 3.64 22.06 9.68
C GLY A 9 4.29 20.95 8.85
N ALA A 10 5.34 20.38 9.42
CA ALA A 10 5.90 19.12 8.99
C ALA A 10 4.79 18.06 9.01
N ALA A 11 4.60 17.37 7.88
CA ALA A 11 3.74 16.20 7.80
C ALA A 11 4.24 15.17 8.82
N GLN A 12 3.51 15.03 9.92
CA GLN A 12 3.75 13.95 10.86
C GLN A 12 3.43 12.65 10.13
N MET A 13 4.46 11.85 9.89
CA MET A 13 4.32 10.45 9.57
C MET A 13 3.44 9.82 10.66
N ILE A 14 2.22 9.45 10.31
CA ILE A 14 1.38 8.60 11.14
C ILE A 14 2.01 7.21 11.07
N VAL A 15 2.96 6.97 11.96
CA VAL A 15 3.40 5.61 12.29
C VAL A 15 2.14 4.95 12.87
N PRO A 16 1.67 3.79 12.33
CA PRO A 16 0.54 3.10 12.93
C PRO A 16 0.86 2.88 14.41
N ALA A 17 -0.01 3.35 15.27
CA ALA A 17 0.13 3.24 16.72
C ALA A 17 0.42 1.77 17.03
N VAL A 18 1.59 1.51 17.61
CA VAL A 18 1.94 0.21 18.14
C VAL A 18 0.86 -0.16 19.15
N THR A 19 0.11 -1.13 18.79
CA THR A 19 -1.02 -1.76 19.45
C THR A 19 -0.85 -1.80 20.96
N GLU A 20 -1.87 -1.33 21.63
CA GLU A 20 -2.04 -1.49 23.07
C GLU A 20 -1.82 -2.96 23.45
N THR A 21 -0.64 -3.23 24.00
CA THR A 21 -0.21 -4.54 24.43
C THR A 21 -1.24 -5.09 25.40
N ALA A 22 -1.77 -6.27 25.13
CA ALA A 22 -2.68 -6.98 25.99
C ALA A 22 -2.27 -6.78 27.45
N VAL A 23 -3.17 -6.22 28.26
CA VAL A 23 -2.97 -6.11 29.70
C VAL A 23 -3.04 -7.53 30.28
N ILE A 24 -1.89 -8.20 30.25
CA ILE A 24 -1.72 -9.45 31.01
C ILE A 24 -1.57 -9.03 32.46
N SER A 25 -2.65 -9.16 33.22
CA SER A 25 -2.57 -8.95 34.68
C SER A 25 -1.48 -9.85 35.25
N PRO A 26 -0.61 -9.35 36.14
CA PRO A 26 0.49 -10.14 36.71
C PRO A 26 0.04 -11.43 37.42
N GLN A 27 -1.22 -11.54 37.76
CA GLN A 27 -1.84 -12.71 38.40
C GLN A 27 -1.97 -13.93 37.45
N ASN A 28 -1.87 -13.76 36.13
CA ASN A 28 -2.09 -14.83 35.15
C ASN A 28 -0.75 -15.47 34.66
N ALA A 29 0.39 -15.00 35.13
CA ALA A 29 1.70 -15.48 34.65
C ALA A 29 1.99 -16.98 34.88
N ALA A 30 1.24 -17.66 35.77
CA ALA A 30 1.40 -19.08 36.05
C ALA A 30 0.23 -19.95 35.53
N ALA A 31 -0.80 -19.34 34.95
CA ALA A 31 -2.01 -20.02 34.52
C ALA A 31 -1.75 -20.98 33.34
N THR A 32 -2.47 -22.10 33.32
CA THR A 32 -2.49 -23.03 32.19
C THR A 32 -3.54 -22.60 31.17
N ILE A 33 -3.24 -22.69 29.90
CA ILE A 33 -4.19 -22.39 28.82
C ILE A 33 -5.14 -23.56 28.65
N SER A 34 -6.42 -23.39 29.00
CA SER A 34 -7.43 -24.44 28.80
C SER A 34 -7.89 -24.51 27.34
N ASP A 35 -8.02 -23.35 26.66
CA ASP A 35 -8.46 -23.30 25.28
C ASP A 35 -7.89 -22.06 24.58
N VAL A 36 -7.78 -22.13 23.23
CA VAL A 36 -7.38 -21.03 22.34
C VAL A 36 -8.50 -20.76 21.36
N GLN A 37 -9.16 -19.61 21.54
CA GLN A 37 -10.26 -19.17 20.71
C GLN A 37 -9.81 -18.11 19.71
N ILE A 38 -10.40 -18.15 18.53
CA ILE A 38 -10.17 -17.19 17.46
C ILE A 38 -11.53 -16.59 17.09
N VAL A 39 -11.62 -15.26 17.15
CA VAL A 39 -12.85 -14.52 16.85
C VAL A 39 -12.56 -13.36 15.89
N GLY A 40 -13.59 -12.89 15.19
CA GLY A 40 -13.48 -11.72 14.29
C GLY A 40 -12.90 -12.00 12.90
N ASN A 41 -12.53 -13.24 12.62
CA ASN A 41 -12.09 -13.64 11.29
C ASN A 41 -13.30 -13.95 10.39
N HIS A 42 -13.47 -13.17 9.32
CA HIS A 42 -14.56 -13.33 8.35
C HIS A 42 -14.08 -13.92 7.02
N SER A 43 -12.91 -13.51 6.56
CA SER A 43 -12.34 -13.93 5.26
C SER A 43 -11.13 -14.86 5.40
N ILE A 44 -10.60 -15.02 6.60
CA ILE A 44 -9.49 -15.93 6.90
C ILE A 44 -10.02 -17.15 7.64
N SER A 45 -9.68 -18.35 7.19
CA SER A 45 -10.11 -19.58 7.86
C SER A 45 -9.41 -19.77 9.21
N ASN A 46 -10.12 -20.32 10.18
CA ASN A 46 -9.54 -20.68 11.48
C ASN A 46 -8.31 -21.58 11.34
N LYS A 47 -8.30 -22.48 10.34
CA LYS A 47 -7.16 -23.36 10.07
C LYS A 47 -5.91 -22.58 9.68
N ALA A 48 -6.06 -21.55 8.83
CA ALA A 48 -4.93 -20.71 8.42
C ALA A 48 -4.38 -19.90 9.61
N ILE A 49 -5.26 -19.34 10.45
CA ILE A 49 -4.83 -18.59 11.65
C ILE A 49 -4.13 -19.53 12.64
N ARG A 50 -4.71 -20.71 12.93
CA ARG A 50 -4.11 -21.68 13.84
C ARG A 50 -2.73 -22.18 13.39
N ALA A 51 -2.44 -22.19 12.09
CA ALA A 51 -1.14 -22.57 11.56
C ALA A 51 -0.02 -21.57 11.92
N GLU A 52 -0.39 -20.31 12.12
CA GLU A 52 0.55 -19.22 12.48
C GLU A 52 0.71 -19.05 13.99
N LEU A 53 -0.08 -19.78 14.80
CA LEU A 53 -0.02 -19.72 16.25
C LEU A 53 0.93 -20.80 16.80
N ASP A 54 1.84 -20.39 17.68
CA ASP A 54 2.68 -21.28 18.49
C ASP A 54 1.98 -21.66 19.80
N THR A 55 1.09 -20.79 20.30
CA THR A 55 0.33 -21.02 21.55
C THR A 55 -0.67 -22.15 21.40
N ARG A 56 -0.65 -23.11 22.34
CA ARG A 56 -1.53 -24.29 22.35
C ARG A 56 -2.26 -24.44 23.68
N ALA A 57 -3.44 -25.04 23.63
CA ALA A 57 -4.11 -25.50 24.86
C ALA A 57 -3.25 -26.58 25.59
N GLY A 58 -3.28 -26.58 26.92
CA GLY A 58 -2.50 -27.44 27.80
C GLY A 58 -1.11 -26.89 28.17
N GLU A 59 -0.67 -25.79 27.56
CA GLU A 59 0.60 -25.12 27.86
C GLU A 59 0.42 -24.03 28.93
N ARG A 60 1.51 -23.65 29.59
CA ARG A 60 1.54 -22.48 30.46
C ARG A 60 1.51 -21.21 29.63
N LEU A 61 0.86 -20.16 30.15
CA LEU A 61 0.85 -18.87 29.52
C LEU A 61 2.26 -18.27 29.39
N ASP A 62 2.72 -18.03 28.20
CA ASP A 62 3.99 -17.37 27.88
C ASP A 62 3.73 -16.09 27.09
N SER A 63 4.01 -14.95 27.71
CA SER A 63 3.82 -13.64 27.11
C SER A 63 4.69 -13.41 25.88
N PHE A 64 5.91 -13.98 25.82
CA PHE A 64 6.77 -13.87 24.63
C PHE A 64 6.21 -14.67 23.46
N LYS A 65 5.62 -15.83 23.74
CA LYS A 65 4.95 -16.69 22.76
C LYS A 65 3.73 -15.96 22.18
N LEU A 66 2.88 -15.36 23.03
CA LEU A 66 1.74 -14.57 22.60
C LEU A 66 2.15 -13.37 21.75
N GLN A 67 3.18 -12.62 22.13
CA GLN A 67 3.67 -11.49 21.33
C GLN A 67 4.21 -11.93 19.97
N ARG A 68 4.84 -13.10 19.89
CA ARG A 68 5.30 -13.68 18.63
C ARG A 68 4.11 -14.05 17.74
N ASP A 69 3.10 -14.69 18.31
CA ASP A 69 1.88 -15.08 17.64
C ASP A 69 1.15 -13.84 17.07
N VAL A 70 1.00 -12.78 17.85
CA VAL A 70 0.44 -11.51 17.38
C VAL A 70 1.24 -10.96 16.19
N ARG A 71 2.58 -10.93 16.29
CA ARG A 71 3.42 -10.48 15.16
C ARG A 71 3.30 -11.36 13.92
N ASN A 72 3.15 -12.66 14.08
CA ASN A 72 2.96 -13.57 12.95
C ASN A 72 1.62 -13.35 12.28
N LEU A 73 0.54 -13.24 13.06
CA LEU A 73 -0.80 -12.97 12.57
C LEU A 73 -0.90 -11.60 11.88
N THR A 74 -0.26 -10.56 12.42
CA THR A 74 -0.27 -9.21 11.82
C THR A 74 0.45 -9.15 10.46
N LYS A 75 1.31 -10.11 10.14
CA LYS A 75 1.94 -10.23 8.81
C LYS A 75 1.00 -10.76 7.74
N LEU A 76 -0.13 -11.37 8.12
CA LEU A 76 -1.09 -11.87 7.15
C LEU A 76 -1.72 -10.71 6.37
N PRO A 77 -1.83 -10.79 5.04
CA PRO A 77 -2.19 -9.65 4.19
C PRO A 77 -3.60 -9.12 4.41
N LYS A 78 -4.48 -9.90 5.05
CA LYS A 78 -5.87 -9.53 5.34
C LYS A 78 -6.09 -9.04 6.77
N VAL A 79 -5.08 -9.17 7.63
CA VAL A 79 -5.18 -8.79 9.04
C VAL A 79 -4.74 -7.33 9.20
N PHE A 80 -5.63 -6.53 9.75
CA PHE A 80 -5.33 -5.15 10.12
C PHE A 80 -4.69 -5.06 11.51
N ASP A 81 -5.28 -5.78 12.49
CA ASP A 81 -4.85 -5.76 13.88
C ASP A 81 -5.24 -7.05 14.58
N VAL A 82 -4.55 -7.39 15.67
CA VAL A 82 -4.81 -8.56 16.49
C VAL A 82 -4.80 -8.14 17.96
N LYS A 83 -5.91 -8.36 18.64
CA LYS A 83 -6.02 -8.14 20.08
C LYS A 83 -6.06 -9.48 20.79
N VAL A 84 -5.29 -9.62 21.86
CA VAL A 84 -5.30 -10.81 22.70
C VAL A 84 -6.01 -10.49 24.00
N LYS A 85 -7.00 -11.31 24.34
CA LYS A 85 -7.75 -11.23 25.59
C LYS A 85 -7.59 -12.55 26.33
N THR A 86 -7.59 -12.49 27.64
CA THR A 86 -7.61 -13.67 28.50
C THR A 86 -8.86 -13.67 29.35
N GLN A 87 -9.51 -14.81 29.48
CA GLN A 87 -10.67 -15.00 30.34
C GLN A 87 -10.41 -16.18 31.31
N PRO A 88 -10.89 -16.10 32.55
CA PRO A 88 -10.85 -17.24 33.45
C PRO A 88 -11.61 -18.43 32.86
N SER A 89 -11.07 -19.62 33.03
CA SER A 89 -11.76 -20.86 32.66
C SER A 89 -12.58 -21.41 33.87
N ALA A 90 -13.43 -22.40 33.61
CA ALA A 90 -14.14 -23.11 34.67
C ALA A 90 -13.21 -23.96 35.55
N GLU A 91 -12.03 -24.28 35.05
CA GLU A 91 -11.01 -25.04 35.77
C GLU A 91 -10.14 -24.11 36.62
N PRO A 92 -9.78 -24.49 37.87
CA PRO A 92 -8.92 -23.67 38.70
C PRO A 92 -7.54 -23.50 38.06
N ASP A 93 -6.96 -22.29 38.20
CA ASP A 93 -5.65 -21.90 37.67
C ASP A 93 -5.52 -22.02 36.12
N SER A 94 -6.65 -22.00 35.41
CA SER A 94 -6.66 -22.06 33.95
C SER A 94 -7.38 -20.88 33.30
N ILE A 95 -6.95 -20.54 32.07
CA ILE A 95 -7.44 -19.42 31.31
C ILE A 95 -7.73 -19.81 29.85
N VAL A 96 -8.69 -19.14 29.26
CA VAL A 96 -8.93 -19.14 27.80
C VAL A 96 -8.21 -17.96 27.19
N VAL A 97 -7.41 -18.21 26.17
CA VAL A 97 -6.76 -17.18 25.35
C VAL A 97 -7.61 -16.91 24.12
N ILE A 98 -8.01 -15.67 23.91
CA ILE A 98 -8.86 -15.25 22.80
C ILE A 98 -8.06 -14.32 21.89
N PHE A 99 -7.81 -14.75 20.64
CA PHE A 99 -7.26 -13.92 19.58
C PHE A 99 -8.41 -13.27 18.82
N GLU A 100 -8.62 -11.97 19.03
CA GLU A 100 -9.58 -11.17 18.28
C GLU A 100 -8.90 -10.59 17.04
N ILE A 101 -9.25 -11.14 15.88
CA ILE A 101 -8.70 -10.74 14.59
C ILE A 101 -9.54 -9.59 14.04
N ILE A 102 -8.88 -8.50 13.68
CA ILE A 102 -9.51 -7.38 13.00
C ILE A 102 -9.00 -7.39 11.57
N GLU A 103 -9.87 -7.69 10.62
CA GLU A 103 -9.52 -7.73 9.21
C GLU A 103 -9.61 -6.35 8.56
N PHE A 104 -8.83 -6.12 7.49
CA PHE A 104 -9.03 -4.95 6.61
C PHE A 104 -10.43 -5.00 6.00
N PRO A 105 -11.10 -3.85 5.82
CA PRO A 105 -12.31 -3.79 5.02
C PRO A 105 -12.00 -4.22 3.57
N LYS A 106 -13.00 -4.71 2.86
CA LYS A 106 -12.86 -5.03 1.44
C LYS A 106 -12.95 -3.75 0.61
N LEU A 107 -12.16 -3.68 -0.45
CA LEU A 107 -12.29 -2.65 -1.47
C LEU A 107 -13.59 -2.88 -2.25
N GLU A 108 -14.61 -2.06 -1.98
CA GLU A 108 -15.93 -2.21 -2.61
C GLU A 108 -15.95 -1.57 -4.01
N TYR A 109 -15.22 -0.47 -4.21
CA TYR A 109 -15.13 0.25 -5.48
C TYR A 109 -13.77 0.91 -5.68
N LEU A 110 -13.43 1.14 -6.95
CA LEU A 110 -12.21 1.82 -7.38
C LEU A 110 -12.58 2.81 -8.49
N TYR A 111 -12.40 4.10 -8.23
CA TYR A 111 -12.73 5.16 -9.19
C TYR A 111 -11.55 6.05 -9.50
N PHE A 112 -11.52 6.49 -10.76
CA PHE A 112 -10.59 7.49 -11.27
C PHE A 112 -11.42 8.65 -11.84
N ILE A 113 -11.11 9.89 -11.43
CA ILE A 113 -11.82 11.11 -11.81
C ILE A 113 -10.83 12.05 -12.47
N GLY A 114 -11.17 12.62 -13.63
CA GLY A 114 -10.32 13.57 -14.37
C GLY A 114 -9.29 12.92 -15.30
N ASN A 115 -9.35 11.60 -15.49
CA ASN A 115 -8.50 10.86 -16.43
C ASN A 115 -9.10 10.90 -17.86
N GLU A 116 -8.84 11.97 -18.59
CA GLU A 116 -9.41 12.21 -19.94
C GLU A 116 -8.65 11.45 -21.04
N LYS A 117 -7.33 11.36 -20.96
CA LYS A 117 -6.46 10.77 -22.00
C LYS A 117 -6.18 9.29 -21.77
N ILE A 118 -6.18 8.85 -20.53
CA ILE A 118 -5.91 7.46 -20.15
C ILE A 118 -7.18 6.85 -19.56
N SER A 119 -7.66 5.75 -20.14
CA SER A 119 -8.90 5.12 -19.67
C SER A 119 -8.77 4.52 -18.26
N SER A 120 -9.85 4.57 -17.49
CA SER A 120 -9.91 3.99 -16.14
C SER A 120 -9.54 2.50 -16.12
N ARG A 121 -9.86 1.74 -17.19
CA ARG A 121 -9.47 0.33 -17.33
C ARG A 121 -7.95 0.12 -17.29
N ILE A 122 -7.18 1.02 -17.94
CA ILE A 122 -5.72 0.97 -17.93
C ILE A 122 -5.20 1.33 -16.55
N LEU A 123 -5.78 2.36 -15.92
CA LEU A 123 -5.40 2.81 -14.57
C LEU A 123 -5.69 1.73 -13.53
N THR A 124 -6.83 1.05 -13.59
CA THR A 124 -7.14 -0.10 -12.72
C THR A 124 -6.07 -1.18 -12.85
N LYS A 125 -5.68 -1.54 -14.09
CA LYS A 125 -4.61 -2.54 -14.28
C LYS A 125 -3.27 -2.07 -13.74
N LYS A 126 -2.96 -0.78 -13.84
CA LYS A 126 -1.68 -0.21 -13.38
C LYS A 126 -1.63 0.04 -11.88
N SER A 127 -2.77 0.29 -11.24
CA SER A 127 -2.88 0.44 -9.79
C SER A 127 -2.65 -0.90 -9.06
N GLU A 128 -2.88 -2.02 -9.73
CA GLU A 128 -2.86 -3.37 -9.14
C GLU A 128 -3.86 -3.56 -7.99
N LEU A 129 -4.81 -2.64 -7.85
CA LEU A 129 -5.90 -2.75 -6.89
C LEU A 129 -7.07 -3.53 -7.53
N THR A 130 -7.60 -4.49 -6.79
CA THR A 130 -8.72 -5.31 -7.24
C THR A 130 -9.90 -5.14 -6.28
N VAL A 131 -11.10 -4.93 -6.84
CA VAL A 131 -12.34 -4.91 -6.05
C VAL A 131 -12.53 -6.26 -5.36
N ASN A 132 -12.94 -6.26 -4.11
CA ASN A 132 -13.04 -7.37 -3.14
C ASN A 132 -11.73 -7.79 -2.46
N ASP A 133 -10.57 -7.23 -2.83
CA ASP A 133 -9.34 -7.41 -2.07
C ASP A 133 -9.35 -6.56 -0.78
N PRO A 134 -8.48 -6.85 0.19
CA PRO A 134 -8.36 -6.05 1.40
C PRO A 134 -7.95 -4.61 1.07
N LEU A 135 -8.70 -3.64 1.58
CA LEU A 135 -8.37 -2.21 1.45
C LEU A 135 -7.24 -1.85 2.41
N ASN A 136 -6.02 -2.02 1.97
CA ASN A 136 -4.83 -1.68 2.71
C ASN A 136 -4.32 -0.29 2.29
N ILE A 137 -4.15 0.62 3.24
CA ILE A 137 -3.68 2.00 3.01
C ILE A 137 -2.34 1.99 2.25
N MET A 138 -1.40 1.11 2.64
CA MET A 138 -0.11 1.00 1.96
C MET A 138 -0.24 0.57 0.49
N ALA A 139 -1.18 -0.31 0.18
CA ALA A 139 -1.46 -0.72 -1.19
C ALA A 139 -2.05 0.44 -2.02
N VAL A 140 -2.91 1.28 -1.42
CA VAL A 140 -3.46 2.47 -2.08
C VAL A 140 -2.38 3.52 -2.36
N GLU A 141 -1.47 3.76 -1.42
CA GLU A 141 -0.32 4.66 -1.61
C GLU A 141 0.67 4.12 -2.65
N ASP A 142 0.89 2.81 -2.68
CA ASP A 142 1.73 2.19 -3.71
C ASP A 142 1.09 2.31 -5.11
N ALA A 143 -0.22 2.08 -5.20
CA ALA A 143 -0.98 2.32 -6.41
C ALA A 143 -0.85 3.77 -6.89
N HIS A 144 -0.95 4.74 -5.98
CA HIS A 144 -0.74 6.16 -6.29
C HIS A 144 0.64 6.41 -6.91
N ARG A 145 1.72 5.87 -6.31
CA ARG A 145 3.09 6.00 -6.85
C ARG A 145 3.22 5.36 -8.24
N LYS A 146 2.66 4.15 -8.43
CA LYS A 146 2.65 3.44 -9.72
C LYS A 146 1.91 4.22 -10.80
N LEU A 147 0.76 4.80 -10.45
CA LEU A 147 -0.01 5.63 -11.37
C LEU A 147 0.74 6.90 -11.78
N LEU A 148 1.35 7.63 -10.83
CA LEU A 148 2.17 8.81 -11.15
C LEU A 148 3.35 8.45 -12.05
N THR A 149 4.04 7.35 -11.77
CA THR A 149 5.12 6.83 -12.62
C THR A 149 4.62 6.54 -14.03
N PHE A 150 3.49 5.83 -14.13
CA PHE A 150 2.89 5.49 -15.41
C PHE A 150 2.48 6.72 -16.23
N TYR A 151 1.91 7.76 -15.60
CA TYR A 151 1.59 9.01 -16.29
C TYR A 151 2.85 9.72 -16.82
N ARG A 152 3.94 9.73 -16.06
CA ARG A 152 5.23 10.28 -16.49
C ARG A 152 5.80 9.54 -17.68
N GLU A 153 5.79 8.20 -17.66
CA GLU A 153 6.19 7.34 -18.79
C GLU A 153 5.36 7.61 -20.06
N LYS A 154 4.11 8.06 -19.89
CA LYS A 154 3.24 8.47 -21.00
C LYS A 154 3.41 9.94 -21.43
N GLY A 155 4.41 10.63 -20.88
CA GLY A 155 4.73 12.01 -21.22
C GLY A 155 3.91 13.07 -20.48
N PHE A 156 3.14 12.68 -19.46
CA PHE A 156 2.40 13.60 -18.61
C PHE A 156 3.24 14.02 -17.39
N ASN A 157 4.34 14.73 -17.63
CA ASN A 157 5.29 15.09 -16.57
C ASN A 157 4.73 16.04 -15.50
N LYS A 158 3.62 16.73 -15.80
CA LYS A 158 2.90 17.61 -14.87
C LYS A 158 1.67 16.94 -14.26
N ALA A 159 1.49 15.62 -14.46
CA ALA A 159 0.37 14.90 -13.88
C ALA A 159 0.43 14.94 -12.35
N GLN A 160 -0.72 15.19 -11.75
CA GLN A 160 -0.93 15.16 -10.31
C GLN A 160 -2.08 14.20 -10.02
N ILE A 161 -1.94 13.42 -8.98
CA ILE A 161 -2.97 12.48 -8.53
C ILE A 161 -3.17 12.71 -7.04
N GLU A 162 -4.41 12.92 -6.63
CA GLU A 162 -4.81 13.04 -5.23
C GLU A 162 -5.61 11.79 -4.84
N ILE A 163 -5.31 11.24 -3.69
CA ILE A 163 -6.13 10.17 -3.10
C ILE A 163 -7.26 10.83 -2.31
N LYS A 164 -8.48 10.76 -2.83
CA LYS A 164 -9.65 11.33 -2.17
C LYS A 164 -10.23 10.40 -1.11
N GLU A 165 -10.15 9.10 -1.37
CA GLU A 165 -10.66 8.03 -0.51
C GLU A 165 -9.74 6.80 -0.61
N GLY A 166 -9.63 6.02 0.46
CA GLY A 166 -8.81 4.81 0.53
C GLY A 166 -7.66 4.90 1.55
N THR A 167 -7.56 6.02 2.29
CA THR A 167 -6.50 6.22 3.30
C THR A 167 -7.03 6.16 4.73
N LYS A 168 -8.34 6.14 4.93
CA LYS A 168 -8.97 6.07 6.25
C LYS A 168 -9.56 4.69 6.49
N ARG A 169 -9.59 4.25 7.74
CA ARG A 169 -10.19 2.96 8.13
C ARG A 169 -11.69 2.89 7.83
N SER A 170 -12.37 4.04 7.82
CA SER A 170 -13.79 4.14 7.49
C SER A 170 -14.09 3.96 6.01
N ASP A 171 -13.07 4.10 5.16
CA ASP A 171 -13.24 4.07 3.73
C ASP A 171 -13.58 2.65 3.27
N ARG A 172 -14.43 2.57 2.26
CA ARG A 172 -14.87 1.31 1.63
C ARG A 172 -14.35 1.18 0.21
N GLY A 173 -13.78 2.23 -0.34
CA GLY A 173 -13.28 2.27 -1.69
C GLY A 173 -11.98 3.02 -1.82
N ALA A 174 -11.46 3.09 -3.03
CA ALA A 174 -10.34 3.95 -3.38
C ALA A 174 -10.76 4.89 -4.53
N VAL A 175 -10.56 6.19 -4.32
CA VAL A 175 -10.88 7.23 -5.30
C VAL A 175 -9.65 8.08 -5.56
N PHE A 176 -9.20 8.08 -6.82
CA PHE A 176 -8.06 8.87 -7.30
C PHE A 176 -8.58 10.01 -8.17
N VAL A 177 -8.25 11.24 -7.79
CA VAL A 177 -8.53 12.43 -8.60
C VAL A 177 -7.27 12.76 -9.38
N VAL A 178 -7.37 12.70 -10.71
CA VAL A 178 -6.26 12.85 -11.64
C VAL A 178 -6.34 14.20 -12.31
N SER A 179 -5.25 14.94 -12.32
CA SER A 179 -5.03 16.12 -13.16
C SER A 179 -3.89 15.80 -14.12
N GLU A 180 -4.21 15.44 -15.37
CA GLU A 180 -3.21 14.90 -16.31
C GLU A 180 -2.20 15.94 -16.77
N GLY A 181 -2.65 17.21 -16.92
CA GLY A 181 -1.85 18.27 -17.51
C GLY A 181 -1.53 18.03 -18.99
N PRO A 182 -0.66 18.86 -19.60
CA PRO A 182 -0.29 18.72 -21.01
C PRO A 182 0.63 17.53 -21.25
N GLN A 183 0.34 16.72 -22.27
CA GLN A 183 1.22 15.65 -22.71
C GLN A 183 2.42 16.22 -23.47
N GLN A 184 3.62 15.93 -23.00
CA GLN A 184 4.87 16.34 -23.62
C GLN A 184 5.39 15.22 -24.54
N ARG A 185 5.83 15.59 -25.74
CA ARG A 185 6.40 14.66 -26.72
C ARG A 185 7.72 15.20 -27.23
N ILE A 186 8.70 14.32 -27.44
CA ILE A 186 9.96 14.67 -28.06
C ILE A 186 9.71 14.83 -29.57
N TRP A 187 9.98 16.01 -30.09
CA TRP A 187 9.88 16.29 -31.53
C TRP A 187 11.16 15.93 -32.26
N SER A 188 12.31 16.30 -31.73
CA SER A 188 13.62 15.99 -32.30
C SER A 188 14.67 15.88 -31.21
N VAL A 189 15.69 15.08 -31.47
CA VAL A 189 16.90 14.96 -30.66
C VAL A 189 18.10 15.28 -31.50
N ASN A 190 18.89 16.27 -31.11
CA ASN A 190 20.14 16.66 -31.74
C ASN A 190 21.29 16.52 -30.75
N PHE A 191 22.41 15.96 -31.21
CA PHE A 191 23.63 15.83 -30.42
C PHE A 191 24.60 16.94 -30.83
N VAL A 192 25.22 17.58 -29.86
CA VAL A 192 26.21 18.64 -30.08
C VAL A 192 27.52 18.20 -29.44
N GLY A 193 28.65 18.43 -30.16
CA GLY A 193 29.98 18.05 -29.66
C GLY A 193 30.39 16.58 -29.87
N ASN A 194 29.59 15.79 -30.55
CA ASN A 194 29.91 14.40 -30.85
C ASN A 194 30.93 14.27 -31.99
N THR A 195 32.20 14.17 -31.65
CA THR A 195 33.32 14.05 -32.62
C THR A 195 33.66 12.59 -32.99
N ILE A 196 33.41 11.64 -32.08
CA ILE A 196 33.81 10.24 -32.25
C ILE A 196 32.69 9.36 -32.83
N VAL A 197 31.43 9.67 -32.45
CA VAL A 197 30.27 8.86 -32.82
C VAL A 197 29.25 9.74 -33.55
N THR A 198 28.68 9.27 -34.65
CA THR A 198 27.66 10.04 -35.38
C THR A 198 26.38 10.17 -34.58
N GLY A 199 25.70 11.31 -34.71
CA GLY A 199 24.41 11.57 -34.06
C GLY A 199 23.36 10.49 -34.37
N SER A 200 23.39 9.89 -35.57
CA SER A 200 22.50 8.78 -35.94
C SER A 200 22.71 7.55 -35.08
N ARG A 201 23.97 7.21 -34.79
CA ARG A 201 24.32 6.07 -33.94
C ARG A 201 23.95 6.35 -32.47
N LEU A 202 24.16 7.58 -31.99
CA LEU A 202 23.75 8.00 -30.66
C LEU A 202 22.22 7.91 -30.49
N LYS A 203 21.44 8.31 -31.51
CA LYS A 203 19.96 8.18 -31.48
C LYS A 203 19.44 6.77 -31.30
N THR A 204 20.22 5.74 -31.62
CA THR A 204 19.83 4.33 -31.40
C THR A 204 20.03 3.88 -29.96
N GLN A 205 20.85 4.59 -29.18
CA GLN A 205 21.20 4.21 -27.80
C GLN A 205 20.36 4.92 -26.74
N ILE A 206 19.61 5.96 -27.12
CA ILE A 206 18.75 6.68 -26.19
C ILE A 206 17.38 6.00 -26.07
N GLU A 207 16.86 5.89 -24.86
CA GLU A 207 15.51 5.36 -24.59
C GLU A 207 14.42 6.34 -25.03
N SER A 208 14.65 7.63 -24.85
CA SER A 208 13.74 8.69 -25.25
C SER A 208 13.82 8.95 -26.75
N LYS A 209 12.94 8.32 -27.54
CA LYS A 209 12.92 8.46 -29.00
C LYS A 209 11.91 9.49 -29.47
N PRO A 210 12.23 10.32 -30.49
CA PRO A 210 11.26 11.22 -31.09
C PRO A 210 10.11 10.44 -31.73
N SER A 211 8.92 11.00 -31.70
CA SER A 211 7.75 10.44 -32.40
C SER A 211 7.94 10.57 -33.91
N MET A 212 8.32 9.50 -34.57
CA MET A 212 8.78 9.52 -35.96
C MET A 212 7.68 9.70 -37.00
N ILE A 213 6.40 9.47 -36.72
CA ILE A 213 5.34 9.56 -37.74
C ILE A 213 4.01 10.00 -37.13
N LYS A 214 3.39 11.04 -37.69
CA LYS A 214 2.08 11.58 -37.30
C LYS A 214 0.92 10.56 -37.34
N TYR A 215 1.06 9.46 -38.06
CA TYR A 215 -0.01 8.47 -38.27
C TYR A 215 0.27 7.09 -37.62
N LEU A 216 1.50 6.80 -37.19
CA LEU A 216 1.84 5.55 -36.47
C LEU A 216 2.11 5.76 -34.97
N SER A 217 1.95 6.97 -34.46
CA SER A 217 2.35 7.36 -33.09
C SER A 217 1.50 6.73 -31.97
N ALA A 218 0.46 5.98 -32.29
CA ALA A 218 -0.31 5.25 -31.29
C ALA A 218 0.44 4.04 -30.70
N PHE A 219 1.50 3.55 -31.38
CA PHE A 219 2.23 2.35 -31.00
C PHE A 219 3.73 2.56 -30.75
N ALA A 220 4.31 3.68 -31.15
CA ALA A 220 5.75 3.94 -30.95
C ALA A 220 5.92 5.01 -29.87
N GLY A 221 6.63 4.67 -28.79
CA GLY A 221 6.96 5.60 -27.72
C GLY A 221 7.68 6.84 -28.24
N GLY A 222 7.31 7.99 -27.80
CA GLY A 222 7.86 9.29 -28.18
C GLY A 222 7.54 10.30 -27.10
N TYR A 223 7.40 9.82 -25.86
CA TYR A 223 7.09 10.66 -24.70
C TYR A 223 8.37 11.08 -23.96
N VAL A 224 8.33 12.23 -23.33
CA VAL A 224 9.42 12.73 -22.48
C VAL A 224 9.25 12.13 -21.09
N ASP A 225 10.15 11.22 -20.70
CA ASP A 225 10.39 10.90 -19.31
C ASP A 225 11.60 11.68 -18.82
N ARG A 226 11.38 12.67 -17.95
CA ARG A 226 12.46 13.53 -17.42
C ARG A 226 13.48 12.78 -16.60
N ARG A 227 13.12 11.65 -16.00
CA ARG A 227 14.07 10.83 -15.23
C ARG A 227 15.20 10.26 -16.09
N THR A 228 14.92 10.01 -17.36
CA THR A 228 15.90 9.50 -18.33
C THR A 228 16.74 10.60 -18.99
N ILE A 229 16.43 11.86 -18.77
CA ILE A 229 17.12 12.99 -19.39
C ILE A 229 18.13 13.62 -18.43
N ASP A 230 17.89 13.50 -17.12
CA ASP A 230 18.71 14.12 -16.05
C ASP A 230 19.82 13.17 -15.54
N GLU A 231 19.95 11.93 -16.08
CA GLU A 231 21.08 11.01 -15.92
C GLU A 231 22.08 11.16 -17.09
#